data_d99f36493bd398c925ae21cb4a5c08c9
#
_entry.id   d99f36493bd398c925ae21cb4a5c08c9
#
_cell.length_a   1.000
_cell.length_b   1.000
_cell.length_c   1.000
_cell.angle_alpha   90.00
_cell.angle_beta   90.00
_cell.angle_gamma   90.00
#
_symmetry.space_group_name_H-M   'P 1'
#
loop_
_entity.id
_entity.type
_entity.pdbx_description
1 polymer ?
#
loop_
_entity_poly.entity_id
_entity_poly.type
_entity_poly.pdbx_seq_one_letter_code
_entity_poly.pdbx_strand_id
1 'polypeptide(L)'
;SGDSMLEVARELKRRKARRVICVSTFGLFTNGLYKFDSAYEDGVFDFLLTTNLTYQSPELLSRKYYVSVDMNKYIAMIIDHLNHNISLHSLLNPTKRINNLLERHLKEIQ
;
A
#
# COMPACT_ATOMS: atom_id res chain seq x y z
N SER A 1 -8.35 -6.93 10.65
CA SER A 1 -9.37 -5.97 11.10
C SER A 1 -8.95 -4.50 10.94
N GLY A 2 -7.65 -4.19 10.95
CA GLY A 2 -7.14 -2.82 10.82
C GLY A 2 -7.21 -1.99 12.12
N ASP A 3 -7.75 -2.51 13.20
CA ASP A 3 -7.91 -1.78 14.46
C ASP A 3 -6.56 -1.27 15.01
N SER A 4 -5.55 -2.13 15.07
CA SER A 4 -4.20 -1.75 15.53
C SER A 4 -3.57 -0.66 14.65
N MET A 5 -3.77 -0.71 13.32
CA MET A 5 -3.29 0.31 12.40
C MET A 5 -3.95 1.66 12.70
N LEU A 6 -5.26 1.68 12.93
CA LEU A 6 -6.00 2.90 13.26
C LEU A 6 -5.63 3.45 14.63
N GLU A 7 -5.34 2.59 15.62
CA GLU A 7 -4.84 3.02 16.93
C GLU A 7 -3.49 3.73 16.81
N VAL A 8 -2.54 3.13 16.08
CA VAL A 8 -1.24 3.76 15.82
C VAL A 8 -1.40 5.09 15.08
N ALA A 9 -2.29 5.14 14.08
CA ALA A 9 -2.56 6.36 13.34
C ALA A 9 -3.10 7.48 14.25
N ARG A 10 -4.03 7.17 15.16
CA ARG A 10 -4.55 8.12 16.16
C ARG A 10 -3.43 8.63 17.08
N GLU A 11 -2.56 7.74 17.56
CA GLU A 11 -1.44 8.14 18.40
C GLU A 11 -0.45 9.06 17.65
N LEU A 12 -0.17 8.79 16.38
CA LEU A 12 0.66 9.66 15.56
C LEU A 12 0.04 11.06 15.39
N LYS A 13 -1.27 11.14 15.15
CA LYS A 13 -1.99 12.43 15.07
C LYS A 13 -1.99 13.16 16.42
N ARG A 14 -2.17 12.45 17.53
CA ARG A 14 -2.04 13.01 18.87
C ARG A 14 -0.65 13.64 19.10
N ARG A 15 0.39 13.02 18.53
CA ARG A 15 1.77 13.54 18.53
C ARG A 15 2.03 14.59 17.46
N LYS A 16 0.98 15.13 16.84
CA LYS A 16 1.05 16.20 15.82
C LYS A 16 1.72 15.78 14.50
N ALA A 17 1.65 14.51 14.12
CA ALA A 17 2.05 14.11 12.78
C ALA A 17 1.22 14.86 11.73
N ARG A 18 1.91 15.49 10.78
CA ARG A 18 1.26 16.29 9.73
C ARG A 18 0.47 15.39 8.78
N ARG A 19 1.08 14.29 8.33
CA ARG A 19 0.45 13.29 7.46
C ARG A 19 0.63 11.90 8.02
N VAL A 20 -0.39 11.07 7.89
CA VAL A 20 -0.35 9.65 8.25
C VAL A 20 -0.81 8.86 7.03
N ILE A 21 0.06 8.02 6.52
CA ILE A 21 -0.22 7.11 5.40
C ILE A 21 -0.15 5.70 5.94
N CYS A 22 -1.25 4.97 5.83
CA CYS A 22 -1.37 3.58 6.25
C CYS A 22 -1.07 2.67 5.06
N VAL A 23 -0.21 1.68 5.24
CA VAL A 23 0.16 0.72 4.19
C VAL A 23 0.04 -0.70 4.72
N SER A 24 -0.59 -1.57 3.96
CA SER A 24 -0.65 -3.00 4.24
C SER A 24 -0.53 -3.80 2.95
N THR A 25 0.12 -4.96 3.03
CA THR A 25 0.19 -5.87 1.87
C THR A 25 -1.20 -6.39 1.51
N PHE A 26 -1.98 -6.82 2.51
CA PHE A 26 -3.32 -7.36 2.29
C PHE A 26 -4.38 -6.52 3.00
N GLY A 27 -5.37 -6.09 2.25
CA GLY A 27 -6.54 -5.39 2.77
C GLY A 27 -7.77 -6.30 2.74
N LEU A 28 -8.02 -7.02 3.83
CA LEU A 28 -9.15 -7.97 3.89
C LEU A 28 -10.48 -7.29 4.21
N PHE A 29 -10.47 -6.23 5.01
CA PHE A 29 -11.66 -5.47 5.41
C PHE A 29 -12.83 -6.34 5.89
N THR A 30 -12.53 -7.40 6.65
CA THR A 30 -13.51 -8.41 7.10
C THR A 30 -14.66 -7.83 7.92
N ASN A 31 -14.44 -6.70 8.59
CA ASN A 31 -15.44 -6.00 9.40
C ASN A 31 -16.04 -4.78 8.68
N GLY A 32 -15.93 -4.75 7.34
CA GLY A 32 -16.41 -3.63 6.53
C GLY A 32 -15.54 -2.39 6.58
N LEU A 33 -16.03 -1.28 6.01
CA LEU A 33 -15.27 -0.05 5.82
C LEU A 33 -15.58 1.04 6.85
N TYR A 34 -16.64 0.88 7.64
CA TYR A 34 -17.17 1.92 8.54
C TYR A 34 -16.11 2.55 9.46
N LYS A 35 -15.25 1.71 10.06
CA LYS A 35 -14.18 2.21 10.97
C LYS A 35 -13.14 3.06 10.23
N PHE A 36 -12.83 2.69 9.00
CA PHE A 36 -11.91 3.46 8.14
C PHE A 36 -12.55 4.74 7.65
N ASP A 37 -13.81 4.69 7.23
CA ASP A 37 -14.56 5.87 6.80
C ASP A 37 -14.63 6.90 7.94
N SER A 38 -15.02 6.48 9.14
CA SER A 38 -15.07 7.33 10.33
C SER A 38 -13.69 7.89 10.70
N ALA A 39 -12.65 7.07 10.71
CA ALA A 39 -11.29 7.51 11.03
C ALA A 39 -10.75 8.52 10.00
N TYR A 40 -11.09 8.35 8.72
CA TYR A 40 -10.74 9.32 7.68
C TYR A 40 -11.46 10.65 7.86
N GLU A 41 -12.76 10.63 8.14
CA GLU A 41 -13.55 11.85 8.44
C GLU A 41 -13.01 12.60 9.65
N ASP A 42 -12.55 11.89 10.68
CA ASP A 42 -11.90 12.43 11.87
C ASP A 42 -10.46 12.93 11.62
N GLY A 43 -9.93 12.80 10.39
CA GLY A 43 -8.57 13.22 10.03
C GLY A 43 -7.46 12.37 10.65
N VAL A 44 -7.75 11.12 11.02
CA VAL A 44 -6.80 10.19 11.66
C VAL A 44 -5.71 9.75 10.71
N PHE A 45 -6.03 9.57 9.43
CA PHE A 45 -5.08 9.26 8.38
C PHE A 45 -5.46 9.96 7.06
N ASP A 46 -4.51 10.07 6.15
CA ASP A 46 -4.71 10.74 4.86
C ASP A 46 -4.93 9.74 3.73
N PHE A 47 -4.16 8.66 3.71
CA PHE A 47 -4.25 7.60 2.70
C PHE A 47 -4.11 6.21 3.31
N LEU A 48 -4.80 5.26 2.70
CA LEU A 48 -4.69 3.83 2.96
C LEU A 48 -4.32 3.12 1.66
N LEU A 49 -3.15 2.49 1.64
CA LEU A 49 -2.64 1.75 0.50
C LEU A 49 -2.67 0.25 0.82
N THR A 50 -3.24 -0.53 -0.07
CA THR A 50 -3.06 -1.99 -0.06
C THR A 50 -2.79 -2.51 -1.47
N THR A 51 -2.20 -3.69 -1.56
CA THR A 51 -2.01 -4.33 -2.86
C THR A 51 -3.32 -4.91 -3.39
N ASN A 52 -3.35 -5.19 -4.70
CA ASN A 52 -4.45 -5.89 -5.35
C ASN A 52 -4.30 -7.43 -5.33
N LEU A 53 -3.54 -7.96 -4.38
CA LEU A 53 -3.34 -9.41 -4.21
C LEU A 53 -4.52 -10.13 -3.56
N THR A 54 -5.48 -9.38 -3.02
CA THR A 54 -6.76 -9.86 -2.50
C THR A 54 -7.91 -9.17 -3.21
N TYR A 55 -9.11 -9.73 -3.09
CA TYR A 55 -10.30 -9.11 -3.64
C TYR A 55 -10.50 -7.69 -3.09
N GLN A 56 -10.77 -6.77 -3.99
CA GLN A 56 -11.08 -5.38 -3.69
C GLN A 56 -12.51 -5.08 -4.14
N SER A 57 -13.39 -4.78 -3.19
CA SER A 57 -14.77 -4.47 -3.52
C SER A 57 -14.89 -3.14 -4.29
N PRO A 58 -15.88 -2.98 -5.18
CA PRO A 58 -16.14 -1.69 -5.84
C PRO A 58 -16.35 -0.55 -4.84
N GLU A 59 -16.94 -0.87 -3.69
CA GLU A 59 -17.16 0.07 -2.60
C GLU A 59 -15.83 0.59 -2.03
N LEU A 60 -14.86 -0.30 -1.77
CA LEU A 60 -13.50 0.06 -1.32
C LEU A 60 -12.80 0.94 -2.37
N LEU A 61 -12.83 0.52 -3.64
CA LEU A 61 -12.18 1.23 -4.74
C LEU A 61 -12.75 2.64 -4.98
N SER A 62 -13.97 2.90 -4.55
CA SER A 62 -14.61 4.22 -4.66
C SER A 62 -14.18 5.22 -3.57
N ARG A 63 -13.48 4.76 -2.52
CA ARG A 63 -13.07 5.64 -1.41
C ARG A 63 -11.93 6.57 -1.82
N LYS A 64 -12.07 7.86 -1.53
CA LYS A 64 -11.07 8.89 -1.85
C LYS A 64 -9.73 8.69 -1.14
N TYR A 65 -9.75 8.07 0.03
CA TYR A 65 -8.54 7.80 0.81
C TYR A 65 -7.82 6.51 0.38
N TYR A 66 -8.47 5.68 -0.42
CA TYR A 66 -7.94 4.36 -0.77
C TYR A 66 -7.12 4.38 -2.05
N VAL A 67 -5.96 3.75 -1.99
CA VAL A 67 -5.07 3.57 -3.14
C VAL A 67 -4.76 2.08 -3.31
N SER A 68 -5.17 1.52 -4.43
CA SER A 68 -4.82 0.16 -4.83
C SER A 68 -3.43 0.15 -5.47
N VAL A 69 -2.52 -0.64 -4.91
CA VAL A 69 -1.18 -0.85 -5.46
C VAL A 69 -1.20 -2.05 -6.39
N ASP A 70 -0.97 -1.82 -7.66
CA ASP A 70 -0.98 -2.87 -8.68
C ASP A 70 0.29 -3.73 -8.62
N MET A 71 0.12 -5.02 -8.31
CA MET A 71 1.17 -6.02 -8.23
C MET A 71 1.22 -6.94 -9.45
N ASN A 72 0.39 -6.73 -10.46
CA ASN A 72 0.24 -7.65 -11.61
C ASN A 72 1.57 -7.88 -12.32
N LYS A 73 2.30 -6.80 -12.63
CA LYS A 73 3.61 -6.90 -13.28
C LYS A 73 4.62 -7.69 -12.45
N TYR A 74 4.64 -7.46 -11.13
CA TYR A 74 5.55 -8.14 -10.22
C TYR A 74 5.25 -9.64 -10.14
N ILE A 75 3.98 -10.01 -10.04
CA ILE A 75 3.53 -11.41 -10.04
C ILE A 75 3.86 -12.08 -11.38
N ALA A 76 3.64 -11.40 -12.50
CA ALA A 76 4.01 -11.92 -13.82
C ALA A 76 5.52 -12.21 -13.93
N MET A 77 6.37 -11.35 -13.36
CA MET A 77 7.82 -11.57 -13.31
C MET A 77 8.21 -12.77 -12.43
N ILE A 78 7.52 -12.98 -11.31
CA ILE A 78 7.73 -14.17 -10.46
C ILE A 78 7.38 -15.44 -11.23
N ILE A 79 6.24 -15.46 -11.90
CA ILE A 79 5.80 -16.61 -12.71
C ILE A 79 6.81 -16.91 -13.82
N ASP A 80 7.27 -15.90 -14.53
CA ASP A 80 8.26 -16.03 -15.58
C ASP A 80 9.58 -16.63 -15.07
N HIS A 81 10.10 -16.13 -13.94
CA HIS A 81 11.32 -16.67 -13.32
C HIS A 81 11.16 -18.13 -12.90
N LEU A 82 10.04 -18.47 -12.27
CA LEU A 82 9.75 -19.86 -11.87
C LEU A 82 9.62 -20.78 -13.09
N ASN A 83 8.98 -20.32 -14.14
CA ASN A 83 8.77 -21.10 -15.36
C ASN A 83 10.07 -21.39 -16.14
N HIS A 84 11.06 -20.51 -16.03
CA HIS A 84 12.38 -20.66 -16.67
C HIS A 84 13.49 -21.10 -15.71
N ASN A 85 13.16 -21.54 -14.49
CA ASN A 85 14.12 -21.94 -13.46
C ASN A 85 15.18 -20.86 -13.15
N ILE A 86 14.80 -19.59 -13.26
CA ILE A 86 15.66 -18.45 -12.93
C ILE A 86 15.54 -18.14 -11.44
N SER A 87 16.66 -17.78 -10.79
CA SER A 87 16.68 -17.40 -9.40
C SER A 87 15.80 -16.15 -9.13
N LEU A 88 14.99 -16.22 -8.08
CA LEU A 88 14.17 -15.09 -7.60
C LEU A 88 14.97 -14.05 -6.81
N HIS A 89 16.24 -14.30 -6.49
CA HIS A 89 17.02 -13.45 -5.59
C HIS A 89 17.05 -11.98 -6.05
N SER A 90 17.35 -11.71 -7.31
CA SER A 90 17.39 -10.35 -7.87
C SER A 90 16.02 -9.69 -7.91
N LEU A 91 14.95 -10.48 -8.05
CA LEU A 91 13.58 -10.02 -8.08
C LEU A 91 13.06 -9.67 -6.67
N LEU A 92 13.44 -10.46 -5.67
CA LEU A 92 13.04 -10.27 -4.27
C LEU A 92 13.82 -9.16 -3.57
N ASN A 93 15.02 -8.80 -4.08
CA ASN A 93 15.78 -7.68 -3.53
C ASN A 93 15.30 -6.34 -4.14
N PRO A 94 14.61 -5.49 -3.38
CA PRO A 94 14.03 -4.27 -3.91
C PRO A 94 15.04 -3.12 -4.08
N THR A 95 16.22 -3.20 -3.47
CA THR A 95 17.16 -2.06 -3.33
C THR A 95 17.51 -1.42 -4.67
N LYS A 96 17.88 -2.22 -5.67
CA LYS A 96 18.26 -1.71 -7.00
C LYS A 96 17.08 -1.01 -7.69
N ARG A 97 15.86 -1.55 -7.55
CA ARG A 97 14.66 -0.95 -8.15
C ARG A 97 14.28 0.35 -7.46
N ILE A 98 14.36 0.39 -6.13
CA ILE A 98 14.09 1.61 -5.35
C ILE A 98 15.07 2.70 -5.78
N ASN A 99 16.37 2.40 -5.83
CA ASN A 99 17.37 3.37 -6.26
C ASN A 99 17.12 3.87 -7.70
N ASN A 100 16.81 2.99 -8.64
CA ASN A 100 16.49 3.38 -10.00
C ASN A 100 15.24 4.27 -10.09
N LEU A 101 14.23 4.04 -9.27
CA LEU A 101 13.04 4.89 -9.20
C LEU A 101 13.35 6.26 -8.62
N LEU A 102 14.16 6.32 -7.57
CA LEU A 102 14.60 7.58 -6.95
C LEU A 102 15.43 8.41 -7.93
N GLU A 103 16.36 7.78 -8.64
CA GLU A 103 17.18 8.47 -9.66
C GLU A 103 16.32 9.06 -10.78
N ARG A 104 15.32 8.32 -11.28
CA ARG A 104 14.38 8.83 -12.27
C ARG A 104 13.59 10.02 -11.74
N HIS A 105 13.05 9.90 -10.55
CA HIS A 105 12.29 10.97 -9.92
C HIS A 105 13.12 12.25 -9.73
N LEU A 106 14.37 12.11 -9.30
CA LEU A 106 15.28 13.24 -9.16
C LEU A 106 15.59 13.93 -10.51
N LYS A 107 15.69 13.16 -11.59
CA LYS A 107 15.87 13.72 -12.95
C LYS A 107 14.63 14.45 -13.47
N GLU A 108 13.43 13.97 -13.12
CA GLU A 108 12.15 14.60 -13.52
C GLU A 108 11.90 15.93 -12.79
N ILE A 109 12.45 16.11 -11.59
CA ILE A 109 12.33 17.34 -10.79
C ILE A 109 13.35 18.42 -11.24
N GLN A 110 14.44 18.04 -11.86
CA GLN A 110 15.46 18.95 -12.41
C GLN A 110 15.05 19.51 -13.76
#